data_6ff10aacab7bba75062b4498f445d5d9
#
_entry.id   6ff10aacab7bba75062b4498f445d5d9
#
_cell.length_a   1.000
_cell.length_b   1.000
_cell.length_c   1.000
_cell.angle_alpha   90.00
_cell.angle_beta   90.00
_cell.angle_gamma   90.00
#
_symmetry.space_group_name_H-M   'P 1'
#
loop_
_entity.id
_entity.type
_entity.pdbx_description
1 polymer ?
#
loop_
_entity_poly.entity_id
_entity_poly.type
_entity_poly.pdbx_seq_one_letter_code
_entity_poly.pdbx_strand_id
1 'polypeptide(L)'
;GTVSKGDKDTQAALIIEPGGKLIAEGKQDAPIVFTSEMPKGQRKPGDWGGLIICGKAKNNQGVLNQQIEGGPRTKHGGDDDSDNSGIIRYVRVEFAGYPFMKDKEINGITFGSVGSGTTIDHLQVSYSNDDSYEWFGGSVNCKYLVAYNGWDDEFDTDNGFSGKVQYGLSIRDPRIADTSQSNGFESDNCADGSLVSPYTTAVFSNITFIGPLGRDAGFTNDESYINAGSFNPNNGSALGKFQS
;
A
#
# COMPACT_ATOMS: atom_id res chain seq x y z
N GLY A 1 -11.88 -12.89 6.31
CA GLY A 1 -13.23 -12.51 5.83
C GLY A 1 -13.19 -12.06 4.38
N THR A 2 -14.31 -12.14 3.71
CA THR A 2 -14.50 -11.59 2.38
C THR A 2 -15.12 -10.20 2.48
N VAL A 3 -14.74 -9.31 1.58
CA VAL A 3 -15.22 -7.93 1.52
C VAL A 3 -15.92 -7.72 0.18
N SER A 4 -17.09 -7.10 0.21
CA SER A 4 -17.86 -6.77 -0.98
C SER A 4 -17.16 -5.68 -1.79
N LYS A 5 -17.27 -5.75 -3.11
CA LYS A 5 -16.71 -4.75 -4.00
C LYS A 5 -17.31 -3.36 -3.77
N GLY A 6 -18.63 -3.29 -3.53
CA GLY A 6 -19.34 -2.04 -3.60
C GLY A 6 -19.35 -1.44 -5.02
N ASP A 7 -19.68 -0.19 -5.12
CA ASP A 7 -19.53 0.66 -6.31
C ASP A 7 -18.81 1.96 -5.92
N LYS A 8 -18.62 2.87 -6.86
CA LYS A 8 -17.91 4.15 -6.58
C LYS A 8 -18.59 5.01 -5.50
N ASP A 9 -19.85 4.76 -5.20
CA ASP A 9 -20.62 5.49 -4.18
C ASP A 9 -20.71 4.69 -2.87
N THR A 10 -20.44 3.37 -2.91
CA THR A 10 -20.58 2.43 -1.78
C THR A 10 -19.35 1.55 -1.61
N GLN A 11 -18.17 2.11 -1.78
CA GLN A 11 -16.92 1.37 -1.63
C GLN A 11 -16.81 0.64 -0.29
N ALA A 12 -16.41 -0.62 -0.36
CA ALA A 12 -16.12 -1.41 0.81
C ALA A 12 -14.62 -1.37 1.11
N ALA A 13 -14.25 -0.67 2.16
CA ALA A 13 -12.92 -0.68 2.76
C ALA A 13 -13.04 -0.93 4.25
N LEU A 14 -12.02 -1.53 4.86
CA LEU A 14 -11.92 -1.62 6.31
C LEU A 14 -11.10 -0.43 6.81
N ILE A 15 -11.76 0.52 7.45
CA ILE A 15 -11.15 1.75 7.91
C ILE A 15 -11.10 1.77 9.43
N ILE A 16 -9.91 2.00 9.98
CA ILE A 16 -9.68 2.26 11.40
C ILE A 16 -9.50 3.76 11.57
N GLU A 17 -10.47 4.41 12.16
CA GLU A 17 -10.46 5.85 12.42
C GLU A 17 -9.43 6.22 13.51
N PRO A 18 -8.94 7.48 13.56
CA PRO A 18 -8.02 7.93 14.59
C PRO A 18 -8.52 7.67 16.02
N GLY A 19 -7.76 6.92 16.79
CA GLY A 19 -8.11 6.44 18.12
C GLY A 19 -8.84 5.10 18.15
N GLY A 20 -9.28 4.58 17.00
CA GLY A 20 -9.71 3.19 16.85
C GLY A 20 -8.54 2.22 16.94
N LYS A 21 -8.84 0.94 17.17
CA LYS A 21 -7.82 -0.12 17.19
C LYS A 21 -8.30 -1.33 16.43
N LEU A 22 -7.43 -1.88 15.59
CA LEU A 22 -7.62 -3.18 14.99
C LEU A 22 -6.76 -4.22 15.75
N ILE A 23 -7.39 -5.24 16.29
CA ILE A 23 -6.71 -6.40 16.85
C ILE A 23 -6.93 -7.57 15.89
N ALA A 24 -5.95 -7.80 15.05
CA ALA A 24 -5.96 -8.85 14.03
C ALA A 24 -4.70 -9.69 14.19
N GLU A 25 -4.75 -10.62 15.13
CA GLU A 25 -3.64 -11.52 15.47
C GLU A 25 -3.86 -12.89 14.85
N GLY A 26 -3.44 -13.07 13.62
CA GLY A 26 -3.36 -14.38 12.98
C GLY A 26 -2.17 -15.18 13.51
N LYS A 27 -1.93 -16.34 12.87
CA LYS A 27 -0.80 -17.21 13.16
C LYS A 27 -0.13 -17.62 11.86
N GLN A 28 1.12 -18.07 11.93
CA GLN A 28 1.88 -18.53 10.78
C GLN A 28 1.13 -19.64 9.99
N ASP A 29 0.51 -20.56 10.69
CA ASP A 29 -0.26 -21.68 10.12
C ASP A 29 -1.75 -21.38 9.93
N ALA A 30 -2.22 -20.23 10.43
CA ALA A 30 -3.61 -19.79 10.33
C ALA A 30 -3.71 -18.26 10.22
N PRO A 31 -3.24 -17.67 9.11
CA PRO A 31 -3.30 -16.23 8.93
C PRO A 31 -4.74 -15.73 8.80
N ILE A 32 -4.97 -14.50 9.22
CA ILE A 32 -6.21 -13.79 8.89
C ILE A 32 -6.12 -13.33 7.44
N VAL A 33 -7.16 -13.59 6.66
CA VAL A 33 -7.19 -13.19 5.25
C VAL A 33 -8.37 -12.27 4.99
N PHE A 34 -8.10 -11.05 4.55
CA PHE A 34 -9.09 -10.16 3.96
C PHE A 34 -8.97 -10.29 2.44
N THR A 35 -10.04 -10.64 1.77
CA THR A 35 -10.01 -10.92 0.34
C THR A 35 -11.35 -10.61 -0.31
N SER A 36 -11.36 -10.54 -1.64
CA SER A 36 -12.56 -10.36 -2.44
C SER A 36 -13.65 -11.39 -2.13
N GLU A 37 -14.91 -10.95 -2.13
CA GLU A 37 -16.07 -11.85 -2.01
C GLU A 37 -16.31 -12.71 -3.26
N MET A 38 -15.68 -12.34 -4.37
CA MET A 38 -15.82 -13.08 -5.62
C MET A 38 -15.35 -14.53 -5.48
N PRO A 39 -15.98 -15.47 -6.19
CA PRO A 39 -15.56 -16.85 -6.18
C PRO A 39 -14.09 -17.02 -6.53
N LYS A 40 -13.46 -18.04 -5.95
CA LYS A 40 -12.06 -18.38 -6.29
C LYS A 40 -11.91 -18.58 -7.80
N GLY A 41 -10.89 -17.92 -8.36
CA GLY A 41 -10.63 -17.92 -9.81
C GLY A 41 -11.35 -16.80 -10.58
N GLN A 42 -12.19 -15.99 -9.93
CA GLN A 42 -12.84 -14.80 -10.51
C GLN A 42 -12.42 -13.50 -9.83
N ARG A 43 -11.58 -13.59 -8.82
CA ARG A 43 -11.06 -12.44 -8.07
C ARG A 43 -10.08 -11.64 -8.93
N LYS A 44 -10.12 -10.32 -8.79
CA LYS A 44 -9.28 -9.39 -9.55
C LYS A 44 -8.74 -8.30 -8.63
N PRO A 45 -7.57 -7.73 -8.93
CA PRO A 45 -7.14 -6.47 -8.34
C PRO A 45 -8.26 -5.43 -8.37
N GLY A 46 -8.40 -4.66 -7.29
CA GLY A 46 -9.45 -3.66 -7.18
C GLY A 46 -10.86 -4.19 -6.87
N ASP A 47 -11.03 -5.43 -6.48
CA ASP A 47 -12.37 -5.95 -6.12
C ASP A 47 -12.93 -5.30 -4.85
N TRP A 48 -12.11 -4.68 -4.02
CA TRP A 48 -12.50 -3.93 -2.84
C TRP A 48 -11.45 -2.87 -2.48
N GLY A 49 -11.78 -1.96 -1.56
CA GLY A 49 -10.95 -0.81 -1.25
C GLY A 49 -9.60 -1.18 -0.63
N GLY A 50 -9.58 -1.94 0.44
CA GLY A 50 -8.35 -2.27 1.15
C GLY A 50 -8.46 -2.05 2.66
N LEU A 51 -7.32 -2.17 3.34
CA LEU A 51 -7.19 -1.92 4.77
C LEU A 51 -6.57 -0.54 4.98
N ILE A 52 -7.31 0.35 5.62
CA ILE A 52 -6.88 1.72 5.90
C ILE A 52 -6.79 1.92 7.41
N ILE A 53 -5.64 2.37 7.89
CA ILE A 53 -5.39 2.61 9.31
C ILE A 53 -5.01 4.06 9.49
N CYS A 54 -5.83 4.80 10.23
CA CYS A 54 -5.64 6.22 10.49
C CYS A 54 -5.27 6.45 11.96
N GLY A 55 -4.12 7.06 12.18
CA GLY A 55 -3.58 7.37 13.49
C GLY A 55 -3.49 8.87 13.78
N LYS A 56 -2.83 9.18 14.88
CA LYS A 56 -2.66 10.53 15.42
C LYS A 56 -1.20 10.97 15.49
N ALA A 57 -0.30 10.25 14.85
CA ALA A 57 1.09 10.67 14.75
C ALA A 57 1.25 11.85 13.78
N LYS A 58 2.42 12.45 13.77
CA LYS A 58 2.71 13.61 12.90
C LYS A 58 2.72 13.24 11.42
N ASN A 59 2.25 14.16 10.63
CA ASN A 59 2.52 14.27 9.21
C ASN A 59 2.86 15.73 8.88
N ASN A 60 3.26 16.02 7.66
CA ASN A 60 3.61 17.38 7.26
C ASN A 60 2.43 18.20 6.69
N GLN A 61 1.21 17.65 6.73
CA GLN A 61 -0.02 18.32 6.28
C GLN A 61 -0.84 18.90 7.44
N GLY A 62 -0.48 18.59 8.69
CA GLY A 62 -1.10 19.11 9.91
C GLY A 62 -2.14 18.18 10.56
N VAL A 63 -2.55 18.58 11.74
CA VAL A 63 -3.45 17.80 12.60
C VAL A 63 -4.82 17.62 11.97
N LEU A 64 -5.23 16.35 11.78
CA LEU A 64 -6.52 15.98 11.16
C LEU A 64 -6.81 16.74 9.85
N ASN A 65 -5.77 17.11 9.13
CA ASN A 65 -5.91 17.88 7.90
C ASN A 65 -5.77 17.03 6.66
N GLN A 66 -4.93 16.02 6.71
CA GLN A 66 -4.75 15.11 5.60
C GLN A 66 -5.92 14.13 5.50
N GLN A 67 -6.56 14.08 4.34
CA GLN A 67 -7.54 13.07 4.01
C GLN A 67 -6.83 11.89 3.34
N ILE A 68 -7.27 10.68 3.68
CA ILE A 68 -6.80 9.47 2.99
C ILE A 68 -7.12 9.55 1.50
N GLU A 69 -6.17 9.19 0.68
CA GLU A 69 -6.33 9.00 -0.75
C GLU A 69 -7.38 7.94 -1.07
N GLY A 70 -7.94 7.98 -2.27
CA GLY A 70 -8.96 7.03 -2.68
C GLY A 70 -10.37 7.29 -2.16
N GLY A 71 -10.62 8.45 -1.52
CA GLY A 71 -11.95 8.98 -1.28
C GLY A 71 -12.65 8.70 0.04
N PRO A 72 -12.18 7.84 0.98
CA PRO A 72 -12.80 7.83 2.29
C PRO A 72 -12.66 9.22 2.94
N ARG A 73 -13.75 9.69 3.55
CA ARG A 73 -13.78 10.99 4.20
C ARG A 73 -12.97 11.07 5.51
N THR A 74 -12.30 9.98 5.86
CA THR A 74 -11.50 9.90 7.06
C THR A 74 -10.26 10.76 6.95
N LYS A 75 -10.02 11.56 7.97
CA LYS A 75 -8.81 12.37 8.11
C LYS A 75 -7.91 11.78 9.17
N HIS A 76 -6.62 12.00 9.04
CA HIS A 76 -5.63 11.51 9.98
C HIS A 76 -4.59 12.59 10.31
N GLY A 77 -3.70 12.29 11.24
CA GLY A 77 -2.65 13.19 11.68
C GLY A 77 -2.92 13.85 13.02
N GLY A 78 -1.88 14.10 13.74
CA GLY A 78 -1.88 14.71 15.06
C GLY A 78 -0.49 15.09 15.51
N ASP A 79 -0.22 14.95 16.78
CA ASP A 79 1.07 15.23 17.42
C ASP A 79 1.56 14.09 18.35
N ASP A 80 0.87 12.95 18.33
CA ASP A 80 1.20 11.78 19.14
C ASP A 80 1.92 10.71 18.31
N ASP A 81 3.24 10.82 18.20
CA ASP A 81 4.07 9.84 17.48
C ASP A 81 4.07 8.45 18.14
N SER A 82 3.56 8.33 19.37
CA SER A 82 3.37 7.07 20.10
C SER A 82 1.97 6.47 19.95
N ASP A 83 1.11 7.07 19.16
CA ASP A 83 -0.26 6.59 18.90
C ASP A 83 -0.30 5.10 18.61
N ASN A 84 -1.36 4.45 19.05
CA ASN A 84 -1.52 3.00 18.96
C ASN A 84 -2.85 2.64 18.32
N SER A 85 -2.79 2.23 17.07
CA SER A 85 -3.92 1.76 16.27
C SER A 85 -4.15 0.24 16.35
N GLY A 86 -3.45 -0.46 17.24
CA GLY A 86 -3.67 -1.88 17.53
C GLY A 86 -2.52 -2.82 17.20
N ILE A 87 -2.88 -4.07 16.92
CA ILE A 87 -1.94 -5.16 16.62
C ILE A 87 -2.42 -5.86 15.36
N ILE A 88 -1.60 -5.84 14.32
CA ILE A 88 -1.90 -6.47 13.04
C ILE A 88 -0.71 -7.35 12.68
N ARG A 89 -0.92 -8.66 12.78
CA ARG A 89 0.13 -9.64 12.50
C ARG A 89 -0.43 -10.89 11.85
N TYR A 90 0.38 -11.53 11.00
CA TYR A 90 -0.03 -12.70 10.20
C TYR A 90 -1.37 -12.43 9.48
N VAL A 91 -1.41 -11.30 8.76
CA VAL A 91 -2.57 -10.86 8.00
C VAL A 91 -2.22 -10.81 6.52
N ARG A 92 -3.10 -11.30 5.69
CA ARG A 92 -3.05 -11.13 4.23
C ARG A 92 -4.20 -10.26 3.75
N VAL A 93 -3.88 -9.32 2.88
CA VAL A 93 -4.83 -8.49 2.14
C VAL A 93 -4.68 -8.83 0.67
N GLU A 94 -5.76 -9.24 0.03
CA GLU A 94 -5.73 -9.76 -1.34
C GLU A 94 -6.78 -9.07 -2.20
N PHE A 95 -6.41 -8.70 -3.44
CA PHE A 95 -7.29 -8.11 -4.46
C PHE A 95 -7.92 -6.77 -4.05
N ALA A 96 -7.22 -6.00 -3.24
CA ALA A 96 -7.60 -4.64 -2.87
C ALA A 96 -7.20 -3.62 -3.94
N GLY A 97 -7.31 -2.32 -3.63
CA GLY A 97 -6.89 -1.26 -4.54
C GLY A 97 -8.01 -0.75 -5.44
N TYR A 98 -9.22 -0.58 -4.92
CA TYR A 98 -10.34 -0.12 -5.76
C TYR A 98 -10.07 1.29 -6.31
N PRO A 99 -10.09 1.48 -7.64
CA PRO A 99 -9.91 2.80 -8.23
C PRO A 99 -11.18 3.66 -8.02
N PHE A 100 -11.10 4.58 -7.09
CA PHE A 100 -12.22 5.49 -6.78
C PHE A 100 -12.39 6.58 -7.83
N MET A 101 -11.28 7.21 -8.20
CA MET A 101 -11.17 8.14 -9.29
C MET A 101 -9.84 7.90 -10.00
N LYS A 102 -9.70 8.42 -11.20
CA LYS A 102 -8.41 8.40 -11.89
C LYS A 102 -7.37 9.13 -11.03
N ASP A 103 -6.22 8.51 -10.84
CA ASP A 103 -5.11 8.99 -10.03
C ASP A 103 -5.51 9.22 -8.53
N LYS A 104 -6.46 8.42 -8.02
CA LYS A 104 -6.89 8.38 -6.62
C LYS A 104 -7.45 7.01 -6.28
N GLU A 105 -6.59 6.07 -6.24
CA GLU A 105 -6.86 4.69 -5.90
C GLU A 105 -6.74 4.49 -4.38
N ILE A 106 -7.21 3.38 -3.88
CA ILE A 106 -6.95 2.91 -2.52
C ILE A 106 -5.91 1.81 -2.60
N ASN A 107 -4.92 1.85 -1.74
CA ASN A 107 -3.85 0.87 -1.70
C ASN A 107 -4.28 -0.48 -1.11
N GLY A 108 -3.41 -1.47 -1.18
CA GLY A 108 -3.59 -2.71 -0.45
C GLY A 108 -3.72 -2.47 1.04
N ILE A 109 -2.71 -1.84 1.63
CA ILE A 109 -2.73 -1.35 3.02
C ILE A 109 -2.23 0.08 3.05
N THR A 110 -3.07 0.98 3.56
CA THR A 110 -2.74 2.40 3.75
C THR A 110 -2.55 2.73 5.23
N PHE A 111 -1.44 3.37 5.55
CA PHE A 111 -1.12 3.86 6.89
C PHE A 111 -1.14 5.39 6.93
N GLY A 112 -2.22 5.99 7.38
CA GLY A 112 -2.32 7.44 7.56
C GLY A 112 -1.89 7.86 8.96
N SER A 113 -0.71 8.46 9.13
CA SER A 113 -0.21 8.97 10.42
C SER A 113 -0.25 7.95 11.56
N VAL A 114 0.07 6.70 11.28
CA VAL A 114 0.07 5.63 12.28
C VAL A 114 1.31 5.76 13.17
N GLY A 115 1.11 5.70 14.49
CA GLY A 115 2.16 5.92 15.47
C GLY A 115 2.93 4.65 15.84
N SER A 116 4.09 4.86 16.47
CA SER A 116 5.04 3.81 16.84
C SER A 116 4.54 2.83 17.91
N GLY A 117 3.44 3.15 18.58
CA GLY A 117 2.77 2.23 19.52
C GLY A 117 1.99 1.10 18.84
N THR A 118 1.78 1.20 17.53
CA THR A 118 1.09 0.18 16.74
C THR A 118 2.04 -0.97 16.38
N THR A 119 1.57 -2.20 16.51
CA THR A 119 2.35 -3.39 16.13
C THR A 119 1.96 -3.86 14.74
N ILE A 120 2.93 -3.86 13.83
CA ILE A 120 2.78 -4.33 12.44
C ILE A 120 3.86 -5.34 12.13
N ASP A 121 3.48 -6.60 11.98
CA ASP A 121 4.42 -7.64 11.57
C ASP A 121 3.76 -8.79 10.78
N HIS A 122 4.52 -9.43 9.89
CA HIS A 122 4.09 -10.57 9.07
C HIS A 122 2.81 -10.25 8.28
N LEU A 123 2.87 -9.21 7.48
CA LEU A 123 1.80 -8.85 6.56
C LEU A 123 2.15 -9.27 5.14
N GLN A 124 1.13 -9.62 4.37
CA GLN A 124 1.23 -9.85 2.94
C GLN A 124 0.11 -9.11 2.23
N VAL A 125 0.49 -8.31 1.23
CA VAL A 125 -0.44 -7.77 0.23
C VAL A 125 -0.24 -8.55 -1.06
N SER A 126 -1.34 -8.92 -1.70
CA SER A 126 -1.30 -9.66 -2.96
C SER A 126 -2.32 -9.11 -3.93
N TYR A 127 -1.87 -8.85 -5.15
CA TYR A 127 -2.74 -8.40 -6.24
C TYR A 127 -3.49 -7.11 -5.89
N SER A 128 -2.83 -6.14 -5.27
CA SER A 128 -3.36 -4.79 -5.17
C SER A 128 -3.46 -4.17 -6.55
N ASN A 129 -4.49 -3.38 -6.82
CA ASN A 129 -4.63 -2.66 -8.08
C ASN A 129 -3.93 -1.29 -8.05
N ASP A 130 -3.32 -0.98 -6.96
CA ASP A 130 -2.52 0.18 -6.67
C ASP A 130 -1.35 -0.28 -5.80
N ASP A 131 -0.78 0.59 -4.99
CA ASP A 131 0.34 0.22 -4.13
C ASP A 131 0.05 -0.98 -3.24
N SER A 132 1.09 -1.73 -2.95
CA SER A 132 0.99 -2.78 -1.94
C SER A 132 0.89 -2.16 -0.53
N TYR A 133 1.80 -1.27 -0.20
CA TYR A 133 1.84 -0.55 1.08
C TYR A 133 2.15 0.91 0.86
N GLU A 134 1.35 1.80 1.45
CA GLU A 134 1.61 3.22 1.42
C GLU A 134 1.50 3.87 2.81
N TRP A 135 2.44 4.77 3.13
CA TRP A 135 2.51 5.49 4.39
C TRP A 135 2.43 7.01 4.18
N PHE A 136 1.33 7.60 4.59
CA PHE A 136 1.13 9.05 4.63
C PHE A 136 1.50 9.60 6.00
N GLY A 137 2.76 9.91 6.24
CA GLY A 137 3.25 10.35 7.53
C GLY A 137 3.25 9.25 8.60
N GLY A 138 3.47 9.66 9.85
CA GLY A 138 3.53 8.75 10.98
C GLY A 138 4.91 8.19 11.29
N SER A 139 4.95 7.29 12.25
CA SER A 139 6.19 6.76 12.83
C SER A 139 6.13 5.25 13.11
N VAL A 140 5.15 4.55 12.55
CA VAL A 140 4.98 3.11 12.77
C VAL A 140 6.17 2.32 12.26
N ASN A 141 6.55 1.28 12.99
CA ASN A 141 7.59 0.35 12.58
C ASN A 141 6.96 -0.96 12.11
N CYS A 142 7.40 -1.44 10.95
CA CYS A 142 6.88 -2.64 10.32
C CYS A 142 7.97 -3.67 10.11
N LYS A 143 7.62 -4.96 10.23
CA LYS A 143 8.54 -6.07 9.96
C LYS A 143 7.85 -7.17 9.17
N TYR A 144 8.66 -7.86 8.35
CA TYR A 144 8.22 -9.04 7.60
C TYR A 144 7.02 -8.72 6.70
N LEU A 145 7.22 -7.80 5.78
CA LEU A 145 6.23 -7.41 4.80
C LEU A 145 6.47 -8.15 3.48
N VAL A 146 5.40 -8.64 2.87
CA VAL A 146 5.45 -9.24 1.53
C VAL A 146 4.51 -8.45 0.61
N ALA A 147 5.04 -7.93 -0.47
CA ALA A 147 4.31 -7.35 -1.58
C ALA A 147 4.36 -8.34 -2.77
N TYR A 148 3.20 -8.80 -3.22
CA TYR A 148 3.12 -9.85 -4.22
C TYR A 148 2.21 -9.46 -5.37
N ASN A 149 2.82 -9.20 -6.52
CA ASN A 149 2.11 -8.87 -7.76
C ASN A 149 1.15 -7.67 -7.62
N GLY A 150 1.62 -6.60 -6.98
CA GLY A 150 0.96 -5.30 -6.99
C GLY A 150 1.02 -4.65 -8.38
N TRP A 151 0.15 -3.70 -8.63
CA TRP A 151 0.09 -3.00 -9.91
C TRP A 151 1.02 -1.80 -9.93
N ASP A 152 0.99 -0.97 -8.91
CA ASP A 152 1.84 0.20 -8.81
C ASP A 152 3.04 -0.08 -7.90
N ASP A 153 3.26 0.69 -6.88
CA ASP A 153 4.46 0.58 -6.07
C ASP A 153 4.36 -0.48 -4.97
N GLU A 154 5.50 -0.97 -4.53
CA GLU A 154 5.54 -1.99 -3.48
C GLU A 154 5.55 -1.37 -2.09
N PHE A 155 6.37 -0.32 -1.92
CA PHE A 155 6.53 0.42 -0.68
C PHE A 155 6.62 1.91 -0.99
N ASP A 156 5.52 2.63 -0.81
CA ASP A 156 5.47 4.07 -0.99
C ASP A 156 5.44 4.82 0.35
N THR A 157 6.21 5.89 0.46
CA THR A 157 6.32 6.69 1.68
C THR A 157 6.21 8.17 1.38
N ASP A 158 5.27 8.84 2.04
CA ASP A 158 4.95 10.23 1.79
C ASP A 158 4.66 11.01 3.08
N ASN A 159 4.52 12.30 2.94
CA ASN A 159 3.96 13.23 3.92
C ASN A 159 4.63 13.20 5.30
N GLY A 160 5.96 12.99 5.32
CA GLY A 160 6.72 13.03 6.56
C GLY A 160 6.76 11.71 7.32
N PHE A 161 6.59 10.58 6.64
CA PHE A 161 6.77 9.29 7.27
C PHE A 161 8.20 9.10 7.80
N SER A 162 8.33 8.72 9.06
CA SER A 162 9.61 8.57 9.76
C SER A 162 9.80 7.19 10.39
N GLY A 163 8.96 6.25 10.05
CA GLY A 163 9.01 4.88 10.57
C GLY A 163 10.11 4.02 9.94
N LYS A 164 10.16 2.77 10.36
CA LYS A 164 11.17 1.81 9.90
C LYS A 164 10.50 0.55 9.37
N VAL A 165 10.99 0.07 8.24
CA VAL A 165 10.54 -1.17 7.61
C VAL A 165 11.72 -2.14 7.52
N GLN A 166 11.57 -3.32 8.09
CA GLN A 166 12.62 -4.33 8.08
C GLN A 166 12.10 -5.68 7.62
N TYR A 167 12.89 -6.36 6.80
CA TYR A 167 12.56 -7.67 6.20
C TYR A 167 11.34 -7.56 5.26
N GLY A 168 11.51 -6.82 4.18
CA GLY A 168 10.54 -6.73 3.09
C GLY A 168 10.90 -7.66 1.93
N LEU A 169 9.90 -8.23 1.32
CA LEU A 169 10.02 -9.03 0.10
C LEU A 169 8.99 -8.53 -0.92
N SER A 170 9.46 -8.12 -2.07
CA SER A 170 8.61 -7.85 -3.23
C SER A 170 8.84 -8.90 -4.31
N ILE A 171 7.75 -9.37 -4.90
CA ILE A 171 7.76 -10.27 -6.06
C ILE A 171 6.78 -9.71 -7.08
N ARG A 172 7.30 -9.30 -8.24
CA ARG A 172 6.49 -8.70 -9.31
C ARG A 172 6.23 -9.68 -10.44
N ASP A 173 5.00 -9.67 -10.95
CA ASP A 173 4.68 -10.29 -12.23
C ASP A 173 5.13 -9.35 -13.37
N PRO A 174 5.97 -9.81 -14.31
CA PRO A 174 6.46 -8.95 -15.40
C PRO A 174 5.37 -8.46 -16.35
N ARG A 175 4.16 -9.01 -16.26
CA ARG A 175 3.03 -8.65 -17.10
C ARG A 175 2.09 -7.63 -16.44
N ILE A 176 2.45 -7.12 -15.27
CA ILE A 176 1.64 -6.19 -14.49
C ILE A 176 2.44 -4.93 -14.25
N ALA A 177 1.89 -3.79 -14.66
CA ALA A 177 2.43 -2.48 -14.34
C ALA A 177 1.32 -1.44 -14.46
N ASP A 178 1.41 -0.40 -13.65
CA ASP A 178 0.55 0.76 -13.79
C ASP A 178 1.11 1.76 -14.81
N THR A 179 0.26 2.70 -15.22
CA THR A 179 0.63 3.75 -16.17
C THR A 179 1.45 4.86 -15.51
N SER A 180 1.39 4.99 -14.19
CA SER A 180 2.11 5.98 -13.39
C SER A 180 3.59 5.66 -13.25
N GLN A 181 3.98 4.50 -13.11
CA GLN A 181 5.32 3.87 -12.96
C GLN A 181 5.31 2.98 -11.72
N SER A 182 5.52 1.70 -11.91
CA SER A 182 5.53 0.75 -10.81
C SER A 182 6.95 0.55 -10.27
N ASN A 183 7.19 0.97 -9.05
CA ASN A 183 8.51 0.97 -8.43
C ASN A 183 8.63 -0.03 -7.27
N GLY A 184 9.83 -0.34 -6.89
CA GLY A 184 10.11 -1.06 -5.65
C GLY A 184 9.92 -0.17 -4.43
N PHE A 185 10.42 1.06 -4.55
CA PHE A 185 10.17 2.16 -3.63
C PHE A 185 9.74 3.39 -4.41
N GLU A 186 8.74 4.07 -3.91
CA GLU A 186 8.50 5.48 -4.14
C GLU A 186 8.66 6.23 -2.83
N SER A 187 9.12 7.48 -2.86
CA SER A 187 9.29 8.25 -1.63
C SER A 187 9.25 9.73 -1.92
N ASP A 188 8.20 10.37 -1.48
CA ASP A 188 8.00 11.79 -1.62
C ASP A 188 7.94 12.50 -0.26
N ASN A 189 8.24 13.79 -0.24
CA ASN A 189 8.01 14.59 0.95
C ASN A 189 6.55 15.06 1.03
N CYS A 190 6.02 15.44 -0.11
CA CYS A 190 4.62 15.78 -0.31
C CYS A 190 4.36 15.97 -1.81
N ALA A 191 3.12 15.78 -2.22
CA ALA A 191 2.68 15.77 -3.63
C ALA A 191 3.08 17.01 -4.46
N ASP A 192 3.29 18.18 -3.85
CA ASP A 192 3.72 19.39 -4.53
C ASP A 192 5.25 19.60 -4.54
N GLY A 193 6.00 18.64 -3.97
CA GLY A 193 7.46 18.71 -3.86
C GLY A 193 7.98 19.77 -2.89
N SER A 194 7.12 20.34 -2.05
CA SER A 194 7.53 21.38 -1.11
C SER A 194 8.37 20.83 0.05
N LEU A 195 9.23 21.68 0.59
CA LEU A 195 10.12 21.35 1.72
C LEU A 195 9.41 21.62 3.06
N VAL A 196 8.25 20.99 3.27
CA VAL A 196 7.53 21.08 4.55
C VAL A 196 8.00 20.02 5.54
N SER A 197 8.03 20.38 6.81
CA SER A 197 8.45 19.49 7.90
C SER A 197 7.22 18.93 8.64
N PRO A 198 7.34 17.72 9.23
CA PRO A 198 8.48 16.81 9.22
C PRO A 198 8.77 16.26 7.81
N TYR A 199 10.04 16.04 7.52
CA TYR A 199 10.44 15.42 6.26
C TYR A 199 10.19 13.92 6.28
N THR A 200 9.91 13.35 5.10
CA THR A 200 9.92 11.90 4.90
C THR A 200 11.33 11.37 5.11
N THR A 201 11.50 10.51 6.10
CA THR A 201 12.80 9.98 6.53
C THR A 201 12.71 8.48 6.84
N ALA A 202 11.98 7.75 6.02
CA ALA A 202 11.81 6.32 6.13
C ALA A 202 13.14 5.56 6.18
N VAL A 203 13.21 4.51 6.99
CA VAL A 203 14.38 3.63 7.06
C VAL A 203 13.99 2.23 6.65
N PHE A 204 14.54 1.78 5.55
CA PHE A 204 14.36 0.41 5.06
C PHE A 204 15.62 -0.42 5.28
N SER A 205 15.47 -1.66 5.72
CA SER A 205 16.59 -2.59 5.84
C SER A 205 16.19 -4.03 5.55
N ASN A 206 17.11 -4.80 4.95
CA ASN A 206 16.88 -6.19 4.58
C ASN A 206 15.67 -6.36 3.64
N ILE A 207 15.65 -5.58 2.59
CA ILE A 207 14.61 -5.62 1.56
C ILE A 207 15.12 -6.42 0.36
N THR A 208 14.29 -7.29 -0.17
CA THR A 208 14.58 -8.08 -1.35
C THR A 208 13.50 -7.82 -2.41
N PHE A 209 13.93 -7.44 -3.61
CA PHE A 209 13.06 -7.33 -4.77
C PHE A 209 13.37 -8.44 -5.75
N ILE A 210 12.33 -9.19 -6.13
CA ILE A 210 12.34 -10.13 -7.23
C ILE A 210 11.54 -9.48 -8.36
N GLY A 211 12.25 -8.76 -9.19
CA GLY A 211 11.68 -8.08 -10.36
C GLY A 211 11.39 -9.02 -11.52
N PRO A 212 10.79 -8.48 -12.57
CA PRO A 212 10.57 -9.26 -13.79
C PRO A 212 11.91 -9.74 -14.35
N LEU A 213 12.02 -11.02 -14.56
CA LEU A 213 13.18 -11.61 -15.21
C LEU A 213 13.07 -11.30 -16.70
N GLY A 214 13.75 -10.28 -17.17
CA GLY A 214 13.89 -9.98 -18.61
C GLY A 214 14.60 -11.08 -19.43
N ARG A 215 14.60 -12.30 -18.91
CA ARG A 215 15.18 -13.50 -19.52
C ARG A 215 14.14 -14.50 -20.00
N ASP A 216 12.88 -14.27 -19.72
CA ASP A 216 11.83 -15.04 -20.35
C ASP A 216 11.93 -14.83 -21.86
N ALA A 217 12.03 -15.91 -22.62
CA ALA A 217 12.17 -15.84 -24.09
C ALA A 217 10.98 -15.13 -24.78
N GLY A 218 9.89 -14.94 -24.06
CA GLY A 218 8.71 -14.18 -24.48
C GLY A 218 8.65 -12.77 -23.91
N PHE A 219 9.62 -12.33 -23.10
CA PHE A 219 9.57 -11.00 -22.50
C PHE A 219 9.85 -9.94 -23.57
N THR A 220 8.84 -9.14 -23.81
CA THR A 220 8.95 -7.90 -24.56
C THR A 220 8.46 -6.78 -23.65
N ASN A 221 9.18 -5.69 -23.57
CA ASN A 221 8.74 -4.51 -22.83
C ASN A 221 7.78 -3.70 -23.70
N ASP A 222 6.66 -4.29 -24.05
CA ASP A 222 5.64 -3.70 -24.89
C ASP A 222 4.21 -4.02 -24.40
N GLU A 223 3.24 -3.37 -24.97
CA GLU A 223 1.83 -3.50 -24.60
C GLU A 223 1.28 -4.92 -24.72
N SER A 224 1.89 -5.78 -25.52
CA SER A 224 1.42 -7.16 -25.69
C SER A 224 1.71 -8.02 -24.46
N TYR A 225 2.62 -7.57 -23.62
CA TYR A 225 3.10 -8.29 -22.46
C TYR A 225 2.33 -7.97 -21.19
N ILE A 226 1.57 -6.91 -21.17
CA ILE A 226 0.90 -6.35 -20.01
C ILE A 226 -0.60 -6.23 -20.28
N ASN A 227 -1.42 -6.19 -19.22
CA ASN A 227 -2.85 -6.01 -19.34
C ASN A 227 -3.17 -4.75 -20.13
N ALA A 228 -4.02 -4.93 -21.13
CA ALA A 228 -4.43 -3.83 -21.99
C ALA A 228 -4.99 -2.66 -21.19
N GLY A 229 -4.42 -1.49 -21.37
CA GLY A 229 -4.86 -0.24 -20.76
C GLY A 229 -4.01 0.21 -19.57
N SER A 230 -3.17 -0.66 -19.01
CA SER A 230 -2.31 -0.31 -17.87
C SER A 230 -0.87 -0.01 -18.27
N PHE A 231 -0.40 -0.58 -19.36
CA PHE A 231 0.98 -0.45 -19.76
C PHE A 231 1.29 0.88 -20.43
N ASN A 232 2.34 1.54 -19.93
CA ASN A 232 2.96 2.68 -20.60
C ASN A 232 4.40 2.30 -21.01
N PRO A 233 4.69 2.11 -22.30
CA PRO A 233 6.01 1.68 -22.76
C PRO A 233 7.14 2.66 -22.44
N ASN A 234 6.81 3.90 -22.10
CA ASN A 234 7.79 4.94 -21.81
C ASN A 234 8.22 4.98 -20.34
N ASN A 235 7.46 4.41 -19.42
CA ASN A 235 7.80 4.47 -18.01
C ASN A 235 8.74 3.35 -17.56
N GLY A 236 8.81 2.27 -18.28
CA GLY A 236 9.65 1.12 -17.91
C GLY A 236 9.21 0.44 -16.61
N SER A 237 7.97 0.61 -16.21
CA SER A 237 7.41 0.17 -14.94
C SER A 237 7.54 -1.33 -14.74
N ALA A 238 7.30 -2.11 -15.79
CA ALA A 238 7.44 -3.56 -15.74
C ALA A 238 8.85 -4.04 -15.33
N LEU A 239 9.85 -3.18 -15.41
CA LEU A 239 11.24 -3.50 -15.06
C LEU A 239 11.60 -3.19 -13.61
N GLY A 240 10.66 -2.65 -12.84
CA GLY A 240 10.89 -2.31 -11.43
C GLY A 240 11.98 -1.25 -11.26
N LYS A 241 11.62 -0.01 -11.35
CA LYS A 241 12.54 1.11 -11.06
C LYS A 241 12.53 1.44 -9.57
N PHE A 242 13.59 2.09 -9.14
CA PHE A 242 13.59 2.87 -7.91
C PHE A 242 13.41 4.33 -8.29
N GLN A 243 12.45 4.96 -7.66
CA GLN A 243 12.25 6.40 -7.72
C GLN A 243 12.49 6.98 -6.32
N SER A 244 13.14 8.10 -6.24
CA SER A 244 13.47 8.80 -4.99
C SER A 244 13.25 10.30 -5.16
#